data_4d9371a9c5ae8634d1973b4fca53fe46
#
_entry.id   4d9371a9c5ae8634d1973b4fca53fe46
#
_cell.length_a   1.000
_cell.length_b   1.000
_cell.length_c   1.000
_cell.angle_alpha   90.00
_cell.angle_beta   90.00
_cell.angle_gamma   90.00
#
_symmetry.space_group_name_H-M   'P 1'
#
loop_
_entity.id
_entity.type
_entity.pdbx_description
1 polymer ?
#
loop_
_entity_poly.entity_id
_entity_poly.type
_entity_poly.pdbx_seq_one_letter_code
_entity_poly.pdbx_strand_id
1 'polypeptide(L)'
;MVDALDVMSNLDKVLPYYQAIFSADEHTVIGYEVVGRIQTEEGIHSLATFFHDDSIPHEFQLEVDNVILGKALDRYLETDQSFLLFVHRNAHVLMSDESESLLELLLTYEKKGLCLNRIVLETTEHDFKEDIEQFNHLLMYYRTYGIQVAINKVGTGTSNLERISILTPDILKVDLTNLRQTALLQSYQDILYSLSLLARRIGATLLYEDIDAFYQLQYAWKNGGRYYQGDYLKEFLPNFIDKDILKERLGNECHQFIQREKRKLQKVYELTETLREYVGNVLAKQRKIEDFNKWLMNFSQQVTHCSFRIFICNEDGFQKSGNVMKKDGEWVLMPEYYMKNWSWRPYFLENIMKLRVEQKGRLSDLYGDLETSELVRTFSFPIDDEHYLFIDLSYEFLYEEDVLL
;
A
#
# COMPACT_ATOMS: atom_id res chain seq x y z
N MET A 1 -5.86 -26.47 -22.60
CA MET A 1 -6.27 -25.05 -22.88
C MET A 1 -7.65 -25.20 -23.50
N VAL A 2 -8.65 -24.51 -22.97
CA VAL A 2 -10.02 -24.61 -23.51
C VAL A 2 -10.08 -23.80 -24.80
N ASP A 3 -10.54 -24.40 -25.88
CA ASP A 3 -10.66 -23.75 -27.20
C ASP A 3 -11.82 -22.69 -27.14
N ALA A 4 -11.62 -21.55 -27.81
CA ALA A 4 -12.62 -20.50 -27.85
C ALA A 4 -13.94 -20.96 -28.47
N LEU A 5 -13.88 -21.75 -29.51
CA LEU A 5 -15.08 -22.32 -30.16
C LEU A 5 -15.82 -23.33 -29.27
N ASP A 6 -15.09 -24.07 -28.45
CA ASP A 6 -15.67 -24.97 -27.46
C ASP A 6 -16.41 -24.17 -26.36
N VAL A 7 -15.84 -23.04 -25.91
CA VAL A 7 -16.52 -22.14 -24.96
C VAL A 7 -17.81 -21.59 -25.54
N MET A 8 -17.74 -21.02 -26.76
CA MET A 8 -18.90 -20.43 -27.44
C MET A 8 -20.00 -21.45 -27.73
N SER A 9 -19.63 -22.71 -28.01
CA SER A 9 -20.59 -23.78 -28.27
C SER A 9 -21.23 -24.36 -27.00
N ASN A 10 -20.69 -24.05 -25.81
CA ASN A 10 -21.10 -24.60 -24.51
C ASN A 10 -21.37 -23.51 -23.46
N LEU A 11 -21.98 -22.38 -23.82
CA LEU A 11 -22.31 -21.27 -22.92
C LEU A 11 -23.18 -21.67 -21.73
N ASP A 12 -23.98 -22.72 -21.88
CA ASP A 12 -24.75 -23.34 -20.80
C ASP A 12 -23.87 -23.93 -19.69
N LYS A 13 -22.67 -24.41 -20.04
CA LYS A 13 -21.68 -24.99 -19.11
C LYS A 13 -20.73 -23.95 -18.49
N VAL A 14 -20.80 -22.68 -18.92
CA VAL A 14 -20.08 -21.58 -18.30
C VAL A 14 -20.74 -21.24 -16.97
N LEU A 15 -19.95 -21.13 -15.90
CA LEU A 15 -20.42 -20.95 -14.53
C LEU A 15 -19.66 -19.82 -13.84
N PRO A 16 -20.35 -18.99 -13.04
CA PRO A 16 -19.69 -18.04 -12.14
C PRO A 16 -19.08 -18.78 -10.95
N TYR A 17 -17.88 -18.36 -10.57
CA TYR A 17 -17.23 -18.69 -9.29
C TYR A 17 -16.95 -17.40 -8.56
N TYR A 18 -16.78 -17.48 -7.24
CA TYR A 18 -16.71 -16.32 -6.37
C TYR A 18 -15.52 -16.44 -5.44
N GLN A 19 -14.70 -15.40 -5.37
CA GLN A 19 -13.69 -15.28 -4.32
C GLN A 19 -14.13 -14.22 -3.31
N ALA A 20 -14.15 -14.61 -2.04
CA ALA A 20 -14.59 -13.73 -0.97
C ALA A 20 -13.57 -12.63 -0.69
N ILE A 21 -14.07 -11.42 -0.47
CA ILE A 21 -13.32 -10.23 -0.07
C ILE A 21 -13.68 -9.92 1.38
N PHE A 22 -12.66 -9.78 2.24
CA PHE A 22 -12.82 -9.59 3.67
C PHE A 22 -12.51 -8.17 4.10
N SER A 23 -13.24 -7.66 5.10
CA SER A 23 -13.03 -6.35 5.71
C SER A 23 -12.03 -6.41 6.85
N ALA A 24 -11.09 -5.46 6.89
CA ALA A 24 -10.25 -5.19 8.06
C ALA A 24 -11.05 -4.63 9.25
N ASP A 25 -12.14 -3.90 8.97
CA ASP A 25 -12.94 -3.20 9.98
C ASP A 25 -13.79 -4.18 10.79
N GLU A 26 -14.43 -5.14 10.10
CA GLU A 26 -15.43 -6.05 10.71
C GLU A 26 -14.94 -7.50 10.80
N HIS A 27 -13.86 -7.85 10.11
CA HIS A 27 -13.34 -9.22 9.94
C HIS A 27 -14.35 -10.16 9.26
N THR A 28 -15.24 -9.62 8.44
CA THR A 28 -16.31 -10.34 7.76
C THR A 28 -16.18 -10.24 6.26
N VAL A 29 -16.90 -11.09 5.52
CA VAL A 29 -17.02 -10.97 4.06
C VAL A 29 -17.84 -9.71 3.75
N ILE A 30 -17.26 -8.82 2.90
CA ILE A 30 -17.90 -7.58 2.45
C ILE A 30 -18.27 -7.62 0.96
N GLY A 31 -17.76 -8.59 0.23
CA GLY A 31 -17.99 -8.69 -1.21
C GLY A 31 -17.42 -9.97 -1.79
N TYR A 32 -17.68 -10.12 -3.08
CA TYR A 32 -17.13 -11.22 -3.87
C TYR A 32 -16.70 -10.73 -5.24
N GLU A 33 -15.54 -11.19 -5.68
CA GLU A 33 -15.15 -11.09 -7.08
C GLU A 33 -15.72 -12.27 -7.86
N VAL A 34 -16.34 -11.95 -9.02
CA VAL A 34 -16.93 -12.93 -9.92
C VAL A 34 -15.92 -13.30 -11.00
N VAL A 35 -15.64 -14.60 -11.15
CA VAL A 35 -14.79 -15.13 -12.22
C VAL A 35 -15.50 -16.22 -13.02
N GLY A 36 -15.13 -16.36 -14.29
CA GLY A 36 -15.66 -17.40 -15.15
C GLY A 36 -14.94 -18.73 -15.00
N ARG A 37 -15.73 -19.80 -14.96
CA ARG A 37 -15.28 -21.19 -15.08
C ARG A 37 -16.13 -21.90 -16.14
N ILE A 38 -15.60 -22.96 -16.72
CA ILE A 38 -16.36 -23.83 -17.63
C ILE A 38 -16.27 -25.29 -17.15
N GLN A 39 -17.43 -25.96 -17.17
CA GLN A 39 -17.55 -27.38 -16.88
C GLN A 39 -17.27 -28.17 -18.14
N THR A 40 -16.25 -29.01 -18.12
CA THR A 40 -15.93 -29.96 -19.22
C THR A 40 -16.04 -31.40 -18.72
N GLU A 41 -15.79 -32.36 -19.59
CA GLU A 41 -15.71 -33.78 -19.19
C GLU A 41 -14.51 -34.06 -18.29
N GLU A 42 -13.44 -33.26 -18.40
CA GLU A 42 -12.21 -33.36 -17.59
C GLU A 42 -12.32 -32.64 -16.25
N GLY A 43 -13.37 -31.86 -16.01
CA GLY A 43 -13.60 -31.10 -14.79
C GLY A 43 -13.91 -29.63 -15.01
N ILE A 44 -13.63 -28.81 -13.99
CA ILE A 44 -13.90 -27.37 -14.01
C ILE A 44 -12.61 -26.62 -14.34
N HIS A 45 -12.62 -25.81 -15.39
CA HIS A 45 -11.47 -25.06 -15.87
C HIS A 45 -11.68 -23.56 -15.77
N SER A 46 -10.59 -22.83 -15.54
CA SER A 46 -10.59 -21.36 -15.54
C SER A 46 -10.78 -20.81 -16.95
N LEU A 47 -11.58 -19.77 -17.08
CA LEU A 47 -11.69 -18.97 -18.30
C LEU A 47 -10.70 -17.79 -18.35
N ALA A 48 -9.78 -17.66 -17.38
CA ALA A 48 -8.80 -16.57 -17.39
C ALA A 48 -7.97 -16.54 -18.69
N THR A 49 -7.52 -17.69 -19.20
CA THR A 49 -6.79 -17.76 -20.47
C THR A 49 -7.62 -17.33 -21.67
N PHE A 50 -8.93 -17.59 -21.67
CA PHE A 50 -9.86 -17.13 -22.69
C PHE A 50 -9.95 -15.58 -22.72
N PHE A 51 -10.04 -14.94 -21.56
CA PHE A 51 -10.15 -13.48 -21.47
C PHE A 51 -8.81 -12.73 -21.67
N HIS A 52 -7.66 -13.40 -21.54
CA HIS A 52 -6.34 -12.82 -21.78
C HIS A 52 -5.77 -13.14 -23.16
N ASP A 53 -6.49 -13.83 -24.01
CA ASP A 53 -6.04 -14.17 -25.36
C ASP A 53 -6.52 -13.10 -26.36
N ASP A 54 -5.58 -12.26 -26.80
CA ASP A 54 -5.83 -11.19 -27.76
C ASP A 54 -6.29 -11.69 -29.16
N SER A 55 -6.18 -12.99 -29.42
CA SER A 55 -6.64 -13.60 -30.66
C SER A 55 -8.15 -13.87 -30.67
N ILE A 56 -8.79 -13.84 -29.51
CA ILE A 56 -10.24 -14.05 -29.37
C ILE A 56 -10.99 -12.74 -29.64
N PRO A 57 -11.98 -12.74 -30.55
CA PRO A 57 -12.79 -11.55 -30.83
C PRO A 57 -13.44 -10.99 -29.57
N HIS A 58 -13.40 -9.65 -29.40
CA HIS A 58 -13.99 -8.99 -28.23
C HIS A 58 -15.50 -9.29 -28.08
N GLU A 59 -16.20 -9.50 -29.16
CA GLU A 59 -17.63 -9.89 -29.16
C GLU A 59 -17.84 -11.23 -28.44
N PHE A 60 -16.95 -12.20 -28.62
CA PHE A 60 -17.02 -13.48 -27.92
C PHE A 60 -16.70 -13.33 -26.43
N GLN A 61 -15.67 -12.53 -26.12
CA GLN A 61 -15.33 -12.23 -24.71
C GLN A 61 -16.53 -11.55 -24.01
N LEU A 62 -17.17 -10.58 -24.68
CA LEU A 62 -18.31 -9.87 -24.15
C LEU A 62 -19.53 -10.79 -23.92
N GLU A 63 -19.81 -11.70 -24.87
CA GLU A 63 -20.93 -12.64 -24.77
C GLU A 63 -20.73 -13.59 -23.59
N VAL A 64 -19.53 -14.18 -23.45
CA VAL A 64 -19.20 -15.07 -22.34
C VAL A 64 -19.26 -14.35 -21.00
N ASP A 65 -18.70 -13.15 -20.92
CA ASP A 65 -18.75 -12.30 -19.73
C ASP A 65 -20.17 -11.95 -19.29
N ASN A 66 -21.05 -11.61 -20.24
CA ASN A 66 -22.44 -11.30 -19.97
C ASN A 66 -23.23 -12.54 -19.49
N VAL A 67 -22.90 -13.73 -20.01
CA VAL A 67 -23.46 -15.01 -19.52
C VAL A 67 -23.03 -15.28 -18.07
N ILE A 68 -21.74 -15.10 -17.76
CA ILE A 68 -21.20 -15.27 -16.40
C ILE A 68 -21.90 -14.30 -15.45
N LEU A 69 -21.95 -13.01 -15.83
CA LEU A 69 -22.56 -11.97 -15.00
C LEU A 69 -24.05 -12.23 -14.80
N GLY A 70 -24.79 -12.58 -15.86
CA GLY A 70 -26.22 -12.89 -15.75
C GLY A 70 -26.48 -14.00 -14.73
N LYS A 71 -25.74 -15.11 -14.84
CA LYS A 71 -25.84 -16.23 -13.87
C LYS A 71 -25.42 -15.81 -12.46
N ALA A 72 -24.43 -14.93 -12.33
CA ALA A 72 -24.02 -14.40 -11.03
C ALA A 72 -25.07 -13.50 -10.40
N LEU A 73 -25.69 -12.63 -11.20
CA LEU A 73 -26.75 -11.72 -10.75
C LEU A 73 -28.03 -12.47 -10.37
N ASP A 74 -28.39 -13.53 -11.10
CA ASP A 74 -29.52 -14.39 -10.71
C ASP A 74 -29.32 -14.95 -9.30
N ARG A 75 -28.13 -15.47 -8.98
CA ARG A 75 -27.80 -15.95 -7.64
C ARG A 75 -27.73 -14.83 -6.60
N TYR A 76 -27.22 -13.67 -6.99
CA TYR A 76 -27.11 -12.52 -6.10
C TYR A 76 -28.48 -12.00 -5.66
N LEU A 77 -29.46 -12.00 -6.56
CA LEU A 77 -30.84 -11.62 -6.24
C LEU A 77 -31.54 -12.55 -5.23
N GLU A 78 -31.05 -13.78 -5.07
CA GLU A 78 -31.55 -14.74 -4.07
C GLU A 78 -31.03 -14.43 -2.66
N THR A 79 -30.08 -13.50 -2.53
CA THR A 79 -29.47 -13.07 -1.24
C THR A 79 -30.14 -11.79 -0.72
N ASP A 80 -29.72 -11.37 0.49
CA ASP A 80 -30.12 -10.08 1.08
C ASP A 80 -29.41 -8.86 0.45
N GLN A 81 -28.53 -9.09 -0.55
CA GLN A 81 -27.72 -8.07 -1.23
C GLN A 81 -26.91 -7.19 -0.25
N SER A 82 -26.50 -7.72 0.89
CA SER A 82 -25.78 -6.98 1.91
C SER A 82 -24.29 -6.78 1.62
N PHE A 83 -23.76 -7.42 0.57
CA PHE A 83 -22.36 -7.39 0.17
C PHE A 83 -22.13 -6.82 -1.23
N LEU A 84 -20.88 -6.44 -1.53
CA LEU A 84 -20.48 -5.93 -2.85
C LEU A 84 -20.25 -7.08 -3.84
N LEU A 85 -20.58 -6.85 -5.11
CA LEU A 85 -20.26 -7.77 -6.20
C LEU A 85 -19.27 -7.09 -7.16
N PHE A 86 -18.04 -7.60 -7.20
CA PHE A 86 -16.98 -7.12 -8.08
C PHE A 86 -17.06 -7.84 -9.41
N VAL A 87 -17.14 -7.06 -10.48
CA VAL A 87 -17.31 -7.54 -11.85
C VAL A 87 -16.18 -7.00 -12.71
N HIS A 88 -15.28 -7.88 -13.11
CA HIS A 88 -14.17 -7.48 -13.97
C HIS A 88 -14.63 -7.27 -15.41
N ARG A 89 -14.10 -6.22 -16.05
CA ARG A 89 -14.25 -5.96 -17.49
C ARG A 89 -12.92 -5.46 -18.05
N ASN A 90 -12.51 -6.07 -19.16
CA ASN A 90 -11.39 -5.55 -19.94
C ASN A 90 -11.74 -4.16 -20.49
N ALA A 91 -10.84 -3.19 -20.33
CA ALA A 91 -11.06 -1.81 -20.72
C ALA A 91 -11.32 -1.64 -22.23
N HIS A 92 -10.60 -2.39 -23.09
CA HIS A 92 -10.82 -2.35 -24.53
C HIS A 92 -12.18 -2.92 -24.92
N VAL A 93 -12.60 -4.02 -24.29
CA VAL A 93 -13.91 -4.63 -24.53
C VAL A 93 -15.00 -3.66 -24.09
N LEU A 94 -14.85 -3.02 -22.93
CA LEU A 94 -15.82 -2.06 -22.41
C LEU A 94 -15.94 -0.81 -23.30
N MET A 95 -14.82 -0.31 -23.86
CA MET A 95 -14.80 0.83 -24.77
C MET A 95 -15.33 0.49 -26.17
N SER A 96 -15.19 -0.75 -26.63
CA SER A 96 -15.69 -1.21 -27.93
C SER A 96 -17.16 -1.66 -27.91
N ASP A 97 -17.78 -1.74 -26.74
CA ASP A 97 -19.19 -2.14 -26.57
C ASP A 97 -20.17 -1.00 -26.92
N GLU A 98 -20.34 -0.76 -28.23
CA GLU A 98 -21.28 0.27 -28.75
C GLU A 98 -22.73 0.06 -28.29
N SER A 99 -23.07 -1.16 -27.89
CA SER A 99 -24.42 -1.51 -27.42
C SER A 99 -24.65 -1.23 -25.94
N GLU A 100 -23.61 -0.83 -25.20
CA GLU A 100 -23.65 -0.68 -23.73
C GLU A 100 -24.21 -1.93 -23.02
N SER A 101 -23.89 -3.12 -23.54
CA SER A 101 -24.51 -4.39 -23.13
C SER A 101 -24.38 -4.68 -21.64
N LEU A 102 -23.27 -4.28 -21.03
CA LEU A 102 -23.07 -4.39 -19.57
C LEU A 102 -24.10 -3.53 -18.83
N LEU A 103 -24.26 -2.28 -19.21
CA LEU A 103 -25.19 -1.38 -18.54
C LEU A 103 -26.66 -1.80 -18.78
N GLU A 104 -27.01 -2.21 -19.99
CA GLU A 104 -28.35 -2.74 -20.30
C GLU A 104 -28.67 -3.98 -19.47
N LEU A 105 -27.71 -4.88 -19.30
CA LEU A 105 -27.85 -6.05 -18.45
C LEU A 105 -28.09 -5.62 -16.98
N LEU A 106 -27.25 -4.75 -16.43
CA LEU A 106 -27.39 -4.27 -15.05
C LEU A 106 -28.74 -3.54 -14.83
N LEU A 107 -29.19 -2.68 -15.74
CA LEU A 107 -30.47 -2.01 -15.66
C LEU A 107 -31.67 -2.97 -15.78
N THR A 108 -31.50 -4.07 -16.54
CA THR A 108 -32.51 -5.13 -16.59
C THR A 108 -32.64 -5.84 -15.24
N TYR A 109 -31.52 -6.05 -14.55
CA TYR A 109 -31.52 -6.65 -13.20
C TYR A 109 -31.94 -5.63 -12.12
N GLU A 110 -31.68 -4.35 -12.29
CA GLU A 110 -32.22 -3.29 -11.42
C GLU A 110 -33.74 -3.34 -11.36
N LYS A 111 -34.42 -3.52 -12.52
CA LYS A 111 -35.88 -3.72 -12.58
C LYS A 111 -36.37 -4.97 -11.85
N LYS A 112 -35.48 -5.96 -11.65
CA LYS A 112 -35.73 -7.16 -10.85
C LYS A 112 -35.38 -6.99 -9.37
N GLY A 113 -34.87 -5.82 -8.95
CA GLY A 113 -34.51 -5.50 -7.57
C GLY A 113 -33.02 -5.45 -7.24
N LEU A 114 -32.14 -5.49 -8.25
CA LEU A 114 -30.69 -5.32 -8.02
C LEU A 114 -30.38 -3.90 -7.54
N CYS A 115 -29.59 -3.77 -6.48
CA CYS A 115 -29.07 -2.48 -6.03
C CYS A 115 -27.75 -2.17 -6.75
N LEU A 116 -27.75 -1.25 -7.73
CA LEU A 116 -26.57 -0.93 -8.54
C LEU A 116 -25.40 -0.38 -7.71
N ASN A 117 -25.64 0.27 -6.58
CA ASN A 117 -24.60 0.73 -5.66
C ASN A 117 -23.85 -0.40 -4.92
N ARG A 118 -24.26 -1.64 -5.13
CA ARG A 118 -23.55 -2.84 -4.66
C ARG A 118 -22.64 -3.44 -5.73
N ILE A 119 -22.66 -2.92 -6.95
CA ILE A 119 -21.80 -3.37 -8.04
C ILE A 119 -20.52 -2.54 -8.02
N VAL A 120 -19.38 -3.23 -8.14
CA VAL A 120 -18.06 -2.64 -8.35
C VAL A 120 -17.56 -3.08 -9.71
N LEU A 121 -17.46 -2.15 -10.63
CA LEU A 121 -16.86 -2.37 -11.95
C LEU A 121 -15.35 -2.36 -11.79
N GLU A 122 -14.72 -3.49 -12.05
CA GLU A 122 -13.30 -3.69 -11.93
C GLU A 122 -12.64 -3.70 -13.30
N THR A 123 -11.57 -2.93 -13.47
CA THR A 123 -10.82 -2.85 -14.73
C THR A 123 -9.34 -2.67 -14.48
N THR A 124 -8.51 -3.00 -15.48
CA THR A 124 -7.06 -2.89 -15.42
C THR A 124 -6.60 -1.68 -16.23
N GLU A 125 -5.84 -0.76 -15.62
CA GLU A 125 -5.47 0.51 -16.27
C GLU A 125 -4.40 0.37 -17.35
N HIS A 126 -3.46 -0.56 -17.19
CA HIS A 126 -2.33 -0.70 -18.10
C HIS A 126 -2.64 -1.46 -19.39
N ASP A 127 -3.75 -2.19 -19.44
CA ASP A 127 -4.21 -2.88 -20.64
C ASP A 127 -4.78 -1.90 -21.67
N PHE A 128 -5.24 -0.72 -21.23
CA PHE A 128 -5.82 0.29 -22.10
C PHE A 128 -4.78 1.33 -22.53
N LYS A 129 -4.40 1.34 -23.82
CA LYS A 129 -3.36 2.21 -24.39
C LYS A 129 -3.91 3.44 -25.11
N GLU A 130 -5.23 3.52 -25.27
CA GLU A 130 -5.91 4.58 -25.99
C GLU A 130 -6.20 5.82 -25.13
N ASP A 131 -7.19 6.63 -25.49
CA ASP A 131 -7.54 7.86 -24.81
C ASP A 131 -8.10 7.62 -23.40
N ILE A 132 -7.27 7.85 -22.40
CA ILE A 132 -7.61 7.67 -20.99
C ILE A 132 -8.72 8.62 -20.53
N GLU A 133 -8.84 9.80 -21.13
CA GLU A 133 -9.89 10.76 -20.79
C GLU A 133 -11.25 10.24 -21.25
N GLN A 134 -11.33 9.68 -22.46
CA GLN A 134 -12.54 9.06 -22.96
C GLN A 134 -12.96 7.87 -22.10
N PHE A 135 -12.00 7.03 -21.69
CA PHE A 135 -12.26 5.94 -20.77
C PHE A 135 -12.76 6.44 -19.41
N ASN A 136 -12.17 7.49 -18.88
CA ASN A 136 -12.64 8.10 -17.63
C ASN A 136 -14.08 8.64 -17.77
N HIS A 137 -14.45 9.25 -18.91
CA HIS A 137 -15.82 9.67 -19.15
C HIS A 137 -16.80 8.50 -19.10
N LEU A 138 -16.44 7.36 -19.67
CA LEU A 138 -17.25 6.14 -19.58
C LEU A 138 -17.40 5.66 -18.13
N LEU A 139 -16.31 5.62 -17.36
CA LEU A 139 -16.37 5.23 -15.95
C LEU A 139 -17.20 6.21 -15.11
N MET A 140 -17.09 7.52 -15.39
CA MET A 140 -17.94 8.54 -14.77
C MET A 140 -19.42 8.33 -15.08
N TYR A 141 -19.75 7.89 -16.29
CA TYR A 141 -21.13 7.55 -16.67
C TYR A 141 -21.68 6.38 -15.84
N TYR A 142 -20.91 5.29 -15.65
CA TYR A 142 -21.30 4.20 -14.74
C TYR A 142 -21.51 4.68 -13.29
N ARG A 143 -20.69 5.61 -12.81
CA ARG A 143 -20.85 6.20 -11.47
C ARG A 143 -22.17 6.96 -11.31
N THR A 144 -22.74 7.53 -12.37
CA THR A 144 -24.06 8.20 -12.27
C THR A 144 -25.18 7.25 -11.86
N TYR A 145 -24.99 5.95 -12.06
CA TYR A 145 -25.89 4.89 -11.61
C TYR A 145 -25.55 4.36 -10.20
N GLY A 146 -24.56 4.93 -9.54
CA GLY A 146 -24.10 4.49 -8.22
C GLY A 146 -23.11 3.31 -8.25
N ILE A 147 -22.68 2.86 -9.44
CA ILE A 147 -21.70 1.79 -9.61
C ILE A 147 -20.32 2.32 -9.17
N GLN A 148 -19.63 1.58 -8.30
CA GLN A 148 -18.27 1.91 -7.89
C GLN A 148 -17.26 1.42 -8.92
N VAL A 149 -16.10 2.06 -8.99
CA VAL A 149 -15.00 1.69 -9.90
C VAL A 149 -13.78 1.24 -9.11
N ALA A 150 -13.29 0.06 -9.46
CA ALA A 150 -12.01 -0.48 -8.95
C ALA A 150 -10.97 -0.56 -10.07
N ILE A 151 -9.75 -0.12 -9.78
CA ILE A 151 -8.60 -0.35 -10.67
C ILE A 151 -7.79 -1.51 -10.12
N ASN A 152 -7.62 -2.52 -10.97
CA ASN A 152 -6.98 -3.80 -10.63
C ASN A 152 -5.49 -3.83 -10.96
N LYS A 153 -4.74 -4.75 -10.31
CA LYS A 153 -3.32 -5.05 -10.54
C LYS A 153 -2.39 -3.84 -10.42
N VAL A 154 -2.74 -2.90 -9.54
CA VAL A 154 -1.88 -1.75 -9.27
C VAL A 154 -0.61 -2.20 -8.54
N GLY A 155 0.55 -1.66 -8.96
CA GLY A 155 1.85 -2.05 -8.40
C GLY A 155 2.55 -3.17 -9.16
N THR A 156 1.95 -3.74 -10.21
CA THR A 156 2.58 -4.70 -11.12
C THR A 156 2.86 -4.07 -12.48
N GLY A 157 3.92 -4.54 -13.16
CA GLY A 157 4.24 -4.10 -14.52
C GLY A 157 4.50 -2.60 -14.65
N THR A 158 3.77 -1.93 -15.52
CA THR A 158 3.93 -0.53 -15.88
C THR A 158 2.85 0.38 -15.30
N SER A 159 2.37 0.10 -14.09
CA SER A 159 1.35 0.96 -13.44
C SER A 159 1.72 2.43 -13.51
N ASN A 160 0.82 3.25 -14.04
CA ASN A 160 1.02 4.67 -14.23
C ASN A 160 0.21 5.50 -13.23
N LEU A 161 0.89 6.17 -12.30
CA LEU A 161 0.26 7.00 -11.27
C LEU A 161 -0.58 8.16 -11.85
N GLU A 162 -0.19 8.71 -12.99
CA GLU A 162 -0.96 9.75 -13.69
C GLU A 162 -2.31 9.21 -14.13
N ARG A 163 -2.34 8.02 -14.73
CA ARG A 163 -3.59 7.36 -15.15
C ARG A 163 -4.51 7.06 -13.98
N ILE A 164 -3.96 6.52 -12.88
CA ILE A 164 -4.72 6.29 -11.64
C ILE A 164 -5.33 7.61 -11.14
N SER A 165 -4.57 8.71 -11.21
CA SER A 165 -5.05 10.04 -10.81
C SER A 165 -6.19 10.55 -11.69
N ILE A 166 -6.15 10.29 -13.01
CA ILE A 166 -7.22 10.68 -13.95
C ILE A 166 -8.49 9.85 -13.70
N LEU A 167 -8.34 8.54 -13.54
CA LEU A 167 -9.46 7.61 -13.34
C LEU A 167 -10.15 7.78 -11.97
N THR A 168 -9.48 8.36 -10.99
CA THR A 168 -10.01 8.61 -9.62
C THR A 168 -10.85 7.45 -9.07
N PRO A 169 -10.27 6.25 -8.93
CA PRO A 169 -11.04 5.06 -8.55
C PRO A 169 -11.56 5.13 -7.12
N ASP A 170 -12.68 4.45 -6.86
CA ASP A 170 -13.22 4.26 -5.51
C ASP A 170 -12.41 3.21 -4.73
N ILE A 171 -11.87 2.22 -5.46
CA ILE A 171 -11.07 1.11 -4.90
C ILE A 171 -9.80 0.93 -5.74
N LEU A 172 -8.64 0.82 -5.07
CA LEU A 172 -7.38 0.38 -5.66
C LEU A 172 -7.08 -1.04 -5.22
N LYS A 173 -7.04 -1.98 -6.17
CA LYS A 173 -6.64 -3.37 -5.94
C LYS A 173 -5.14 -3.51 -6.19
N VAL A 174 -4.41 -3.88 -5.16
CA VAL A 174 -2.95 -3.98 -5.14
C VAL A 174 -2.55 -5.45 -5.05
N ASP A 175 -1.90 -5.94 -6.10
CA ASP A 175 -1.43 -7.32 -6.21
C ASP A 175 -0.19 -7.56 -5.35
N LEU A 176 -0.22 -8.59 -4.50
CA LEU A 176 0.89 -8.98 -3.63
C LEU A 176 1.71 -10.18 -4.13
N THR A 177 1.48 -10.65 -5.36
CA THR A 177 2.20 -11.80 -5.94
C THR A 177 3.72 -11.61 -5.88
N ASN A 178 4.21 -10.41 -6.23
CA ASN A 178 5.65 -10.11 -6.27
C ASN A 178 6.29 -9.98 -4.88
N LEU A 179 5.51 -9.88 -3.83
CA LEU A 179 6.04 -9.85 -2.44
C LEU A 179 6.75 -11.18 -2.04
N ARG A 180 6.59 -12.23 -2.82
CA ARG A 180 7.25 -13.54 -2.61
C ARG A 180 8.73 -13.55 -3.01
N GLN A 181 9.18 -12.62 -3.84
CA GLN A 181 10.54 -12.62 -4.40
C GLN A 181 11.48 -11.83 -3.50
N THR A 182 12.33 -12.52 -2.75
CA THR A 182 13.24 -11.95 -1.74
C THR A 182 14.28 -10.95 -2.27
N ALA A 183 14.67 -11.02 -3.54
CA ALA A 183 15.73 -10.17 -4.11
C ALA A 183 15.32 -8.71 -4.37
N LEU A 184 14.01 -8.41 -4.47
CA LEU A 184 13.46 -7.08 -4.73
C LEU A 184 12.58 -6.56 -3.58
N LEU A 185 12.64 -7.21 -2.42
CA LEU A 185 11.66 -7.04 -1.36
C LEU A 185 11.56 -5.57 -0.88
N GLN A 186 12.69 -4.91 -0.64
CA GLN A 186 12.70 -3.54 -0.10
C GLN A 186 12.14 -2.53 -1.12
N SER A 187 12.65 -2.53 -2.34
CA SER A 187 12.17 -1.59 -3.37
C SER A 187 10.70 -1.77 -3.71
N TYR A 188 10.22 -3.03 -3.70
CA TYR A 188 8.82 -3.32 -3.93
C TYR A 188 7.94 -2.87 -2.75
N GLN A 189 8.39 -3.06 -1.53
CA GLN A 189 7.72 -2.55 -0.33
C GLN A 189 7.59 -1.01 -0.36
N ASP A 190 8.65 -0.30 -0.80
CA ASP A 190 8.64 1.15 -0.91
C ASP A 190 7.62 1.64 -1.96
N ILE A 191 7.49 0.92 -3.10
CA ILE A 191 6.46 1.18 -4.11
C ILE A 191 5.06 0.99 -3.53
N LEU A 192 4.80 -0.14 -2.88
CA LEU A 192 3.50 -0.43 -2.26
C LEU A 192 3.15 0.59 -1.16
N TYR A 193 4.13 1.00 -0.36
CA TYR A 193 3.95 2.06 0.62
C TYR A 193 3.56 3.38 -0.05
N SER A 194 4.23 3.75 -1.15
CA SER A 194 3.91 4.95 -1.92
C SER A 194 2.50 4.89 -2.50
N LEU A 195 2.05 3.72 -2.98
CA LEU A 195 0.69 3.50 -3.43
C LEU A 195 -0.33 3.66 -2.30
N SER A 196 0.01 3.20 -1.09
CA SER A 196 -0.87 3.39 0.09
C SER A 196 -1.07 4.87 0.44
N LEU A 197 -0.01 5.66 0.33
CA LEU A 197 -0.10 7.12 0.51
C LEU A 197 -0.92 7.79 -0.61
N LEU A 198 -0.75 7.35 -1.87
CA LEU A 198 -1.55 7.85 -2.99
C LEU A 198 -3.04 7.56 -2.76
N ALA A 199 -3.40 6.31 -2.48
CA ALA A 199 -4.78 5.92 -2.22
C ALA A 199 -5.42 6.78 -1.13
N ARG A 200 -4.70 6.99 -0.03
CA ARG A 200 -5.16 7.87 1.06
C ARG A 200 -5.39 9.31 0.61
N ARG A 201 -4.55 9.85 -0.29
CA ARG A 201 -4.66 11.23 -0.78
C ARG A 201 -5.83 11.41 -1.76
N ILE A 202 -6.09 10.43 -2.62
CA ILE A 202 -7.21 10.48 -3.58
C ILE A 202 -8.53 9.97 -2.97
N GLY A 203 -8.52 9.50 -1.72
CA GLY A 203 -9.71 8.97 -1.05
C GLY A 203 -10.14 7.58 -1.50
N ALA A 204 -9.27 6.83 -2.18
CA ALA A 204 -9.55 5.46 -2.62
C ALA A 204 -9.38 4.45 -1.48
N THR A 205 -10.24 3.45 -1.45
CA THR A 205 -10.11 2.30 -0.55
C THR A 205 -9.05 1.34 -1.11
N LEU A 206 -8.11 0.87 -0.27
CA LEU A 206 -7.15 -0.16 -0.64
C LEU A 206 -7.72 -1.55 -0.42
N LEU A 207 -7.71 -2.35 -1.48
CA LEU A 207 -7.91 -3.78 -1.45
C LEU A 207 -6.58 -4.45 -1.83
N TYR A 208 -6.07 -5.34 -0.99
CA TYR A 208 -4.91 -6.16 -1.32
C TYR A 208 -5.38 -7.52 -1.79
N GLU A 209 -4.93 -7.92 -2.99
CA GLU A 209 -5.26 -9.18 -3.64
C GLU A 209 -4.06 -10.13 -3.71
N ASP A 210 -4.30 -11.38 -4.09
CA ASP A 210 -3.30 -12.46 -4.16
C ASP A 210 -2.56 -12.69 -2.84
N ILE A 211 -3.30 -12.58 -1.73
CA ILE A 211 -2.82 -12.93 -0.40
C ILE A 211 -2.82 -14.46 -0.28
N ASP A 212 -1.63 -15.07 -0.40
CA ASP A 212 -1.44 -16.53 -0.31
C ASP A 212 -0.75 -16.95 0.99
N ALA A 213 -0.28 -16.00 1.78
CA ALA A 213 0.45 -16.27 3.00
C ALA A 213 0.20 -15.22 4.09
N PHE A 214 0.38 -15.64 5.33
CA PHE A 214 0.19 -14.80 6.52
C PHE A 214 1.01 -13.50 6.51
N TYR A 215 2.27 -13.53 6.04
CA TYR A 215 3.11 -12.33 5.99
C TYR A 215 2.58 -11.28 5.00
N GLN A 216 1.91 -11.71 3.91
CA GLN A 216 1.26 -10.79 2.96
C GLN A 216 0.04 -10.12 3.60
N LEU A 217 -0.76 -10.85 4.38
CA LEU A 217 -1.85 -10.26 5.15
C LEU A 217 -1.35 -9.25 6.20
N GLN A 218 -0.23 -9.57 6.89
CA GLN A 218 0.43 -8.62 7.80
C GLN A 218 0.85 -7.34 7.08
N TYR A 219 1.47 -7.51 5.90
CA TYR A 219 1.90 -6.40 5.08
C TYR A 219 0.71 -5.53 4.65
N ALA A 220 -0.35 -6.14 4.13
CA ALA A 220 -1.58 -5.47 3.73
C ALA A 220 -2.19 -4.65 4.88
N TRP A 221 -2.25 -5.24 6.07
CA TRP A 221 -2.75 -4.56 7.27
C TRP A 221 -1.88 -3.36 7.66
N LYS A 222 -0.55 -3.53 7.69
CA LYS A 222 0.41 -2.47 8.04
C LYS A 222 0.33 -1.28 7.08
N ASN A 223 0.05 -1.53 5.80
CA ASN A 223 0.01 -0.52 4.75
C ASN A 223 -1.41 -0.02 4.41
N GLY A 224 -2.32 -0.09 5.36
CA GLY A 224 -3.64 0.55 5.25
C GLY A 224 -4.64 -0.19 4.37
N GLY A 225 -4.45 -1.49 4.16
CA GLY A 225 -5.44 -2.34 3.51
C GLY A 225 -6.73 -2.35 4.30
N ARG A 226 -7.82 -1.95 3.67
CA ARG A 226 -9.16 -2.04 4.22
C ARG A 226 -9.86 -3.32 3.81
N TYR A 227 -9.52 -3.83 2.61
CA TYR A 227 -10.08 -5.07 2.08
C TYR A 227 -8.97 -6.04 1.72
N TYR A 228 -9.25 -7.33 1.89
CA TYR A 228 -8.31 -8.43 1.68
C TYR A 228 -8.92 -9.54 0.86
N GLN A 229 -8.15 -10.07 -0.11
CA GLN A 229 -8.55 -11.15 -0.99
C GLN A 229 -7.36 -12.09 -1.26
N GLY A 230 -7.61 -13.38 -1.40
CA GLY A 230 -6.59 -14.36 -1.78
C GLY A 230 -6.82 -15.73 -1.15
N ASP A 231 -6.07 -16.72 -1.63
CA ASP A 231 -6.27 -18.13 -1.28
C ASP A 231 -5.93 -18.43 0.19
N TYR A 232 -5.05 -17.64 0.81
CA TYR A 232 -4.80 -17.72 2.25
C TYR A 232 -6.05 -17.47 3.09
N LEU A 233 -6.94 -16.60 2.62
CA LEU A 233 -8.22 -16.30 3.25
C LEU A 233 -9.26 -17.31 2.80
N LYS A 234 -9.58 -17.33 1.51
CA LYS A 234 -10.51 -18.27 0.91
C LYS A 234 -10.29 -18.40 -0.60
N GLU A 235 -10.24 -19.64 -1.07
CA GLU A 235 -10.19 -19.97 -2.50
C GLU A 235 -11.48 -19.61 -3.24
N PHE A 236 -11.44 -19.64 -4.57
CA PHE A 236 -12.63 -19.48 -5.39
C PHE A 236 -13.63 -20.62 -5.19
N LEU A 237 -14.88 -20.29 -4.95
CA LEU A 237 -15.96 -21.23 -4.68
C LEU A 237 -17.15 -21.02 -5.62
N PRO A 238 -17.94 -22.08 -5.92
CA PRO A 238 -19.12 -21.96 -6.77
C PRO A 238 -20.30 -21.25 -6.09
N ASN A 239 -20.23 -21.01 -4.78
CA ASN A 239 -21.32 -20.41 -3.99
C ASN A 239 -20.77 -19.36 -3.03
N PHE A 240 -21.63 -18.44 -2.61
CA PHE A 240 -21.36 -17.53 -1.50
C PHE A 240 -21.19 -18.32 -0.19
N ILE A 241 -20.40 -17.78 0.73
CA ILE A 241 -20.07 -18.41 2.02
C ILE A 241 -20.68 -17.61 3.18
N ASP A 242 -20.66 -18.20 4.36
CA ASP A 242 -21.06 -17.50 5.59
C ASP A 242 -20.22 -16.22 5.79
N LYS A 243 -20.90 -15.11 6.08
CA LYS A 243 -20.31 -13.79 6.26
C LYS A 243 -19.23 -13.79 7.33
N ASP A 244 -19.43 -14.52 8.42
CA ASP A 244 -18.58 -14.52 9.61
C ASP A 244 -17.55 -15.68 9.63
N ILE A 245 -17.40 -16.44 8.54
CA ILE A 245 -16.58 -17.68 8.46
C ILE A 245 -15.14 -17.52 8.96
N LEU A 246 -14.51 -16.35 8.77
CA LEU A 246 -13.15 -16.07 9.22
C LEU A 246 -13.07 -15.05 10.36
N LYS A 247 -14.18 -14.60 10.91
CA LYS A 247 -14.24 -13.49 11.87
C LYS A 247 -13.35 -13.70 13.08
N GLU A 248 -13.43 -14.85 13.70
CA GLU A 248 -12.62 -15.19 14.87
C GLU A 248 -11.13 -15.31 14.50
N ARG A 249 -10.82 -16.00 13.40
CA ARG A 249 -9.45 -16.17 12.91
C ARG A 249 -8.80 -14.83 12.61
N LEU A 250 -9.45 -13.97 11.80
CA LEU A 250 -8.92 -12.64 11.43
C LEU A 250 -8.81 -11.74 12.65
N GLY A 251 -9.77 -11.79 13.60
CA GLY A 251 -9.69 -11.08 14.86
C GLY A 251 -8.47 -11.45 15.69
N ASN A 252 -8.16 -12.74 15.79
CA ASN A 252 -7.00 -13.24 16.52
C ASN A 252 -5.68 -12.86 15.81
N GLU A 253 -5.61 -12.99 14.50
CA GLU A 253 -4.45 -12.60 13.69
C GLU A 253 -4.21 -11.09 13.79
N CYS A 254 -5.24 -10.27 13.68
CA CYS A 254 -5.17 -8.81 13.85
C CYS A 254 -4.68 -8.43 15.25
N HIS A 255 -5.19 -9.09 16.30
CA HIS A 255 -4.71 -8.85 17.67
C HIS A 255 -3.22 -9.15 17.83
N GLN A 256 -2.72 -10.23 17.24
CA GLN A 256 -1.28 -10.55 17.26
C GLN A 256 -0.45 -9.49 16.53
N PHE A 257 -0.93 -8.95 15.40
CA PHE A 257 -0.27 -7.84 14.69
C PHE A 257 -0.18 -6.61 15.56
N ILE A 258 -1.29 -6.19 16.14
CA ILE A 258 -1.37 -5.03 17.02
C ILE A 258 -0.37 -5.17 18.17
N GLN A 259 -0.29 -6.33 18.80
CA GLN A 259 0.64 -6.57 19.90
C GLN A 259 2.10 -6.48 19.46
N ARG A 260 2.45 -6.97 18.27
CA ARG A 260 3.81 -6.85 17.73
C ARG A 260 4.17 -5.40 17.41
N GLU A 261 3.29 -4.68 16.72
CA GLU A 261 3.53 -3.27 16.37
C GLU A 261 3.61 -2.38 17.63
N LYS A 262 2.76 -2.63 18.63
CA LYS A 262 2.86 -1.93 19.93
C LYS A 262 4.22 -2.15 20.60
N ARG A 263 4.77 -3.38 20.60
CA ARG A 263 6.10 -3.64 21.15
C ARG A 263 7.21 -2.89 20.41
N LYS A 264 7.13 -2.84 19.08
CA LYS A 264 8.10 -2.08 18.27
C LYS A 264 8.04 -0.59 18.58
N LEU A 265 6.85 -0.01 18.58
CA LEU A 265 6.65 1.39 18.94
C LEU A 265 7.15 1.69 20.35
N GLN A 266 6.92 0.79 21.30
CA GLN A 266 7.41 0.93 22.67
C GLN A 266 8.94 0.99 22.72
N LYS A 267 9.66 0.10 21.99
CA LYS A 267 11.13 0.13 21.90
C LYS A 267 11.64 1.45 21.32
N VAL A 268 11.01 1.96 20.25
CA VAL A 268 11.37 3.26 19.68
C VAL A 268 11.17 4.39 20.70
N TYR A 269 10.12 4.30 21.50
CA TYR A 269 9.84 5.25 22.58
C TYR A 269 10.90 5.18 23.68
N GLU A 270 11.22 3.97 24.16
CA GLU A 270 12.21 3.73 25.20
C GLU A 270 13.61 4.20 24.76
N LEU A 271 14.01 3.91 23.52
CA LEU A 271 15.24 4.42 22.94
C LEU A 271 15.25 5.95 22.88
N THR A 272 14.13 6.56 22.46
CA THR A 272 14.02 8.02 22.41
C THR A 272 14.20 8.65 23.78
N GLU A 273 13.58 8.09 24.83
CA GLU A 273 13.73 8.61 26.20
C GLU A 273 15.17 8.43 26.71
N THR A 274 15.79 7.27 26.45
CA THR A 274 17.19 7.03 26.81
C THR A 274 18.12 8.07 26.18
N LEU A 275 17.95 8.34 24.89
CA LEU A 275 18.75 9.36 24.19
C LEU A 275 18.45 10.78 24.72
N ARG A 276 17.20 11.08 25.04
CA ARG A 276 16.81 12.38 25.66
C ARG A 276 17.51 12.62 26.98
N GLU A 277 17.45 11.65 27.87
CA GLU A 277 18.11 11.75 29.17
C GLU A 277 19.63 11.89 29.03
N TYR A 278 20.19 11.05 28.15
CA TYR A 278 21.64 11.05 27.94
C TYR A 278 22.15 12.38 27.38
N VAL A 279 21.60 12.84 26.25
CA VAL A 279 22.01 14.10 25.59
C VAL A 279 21.68 15.31 26.49
N GLY A 280 20.51 15.32 27.11
CA GLY A 280 20.10 16.36 28.05
C GLY A 280 21.08 16.50 29.22
N ASN A 281 21.52 15.38 29.82
CA ASN A 281 22.51 15.38 30.90
C ASN A 281 23.90 15.87 30.46
N VAL A 282 24.30 15.58 29.21
CA VAL A 282 25.57 16.09 28.66
C VAL A 282 25.48 17.60 28.45
N LEU A 283 24.40 18.09 27.84
CA LEU A 283 24.20 19.53 27.58
C LEU A 283 24.00 20.36 28.86
N ALA A 284 23.30 19.83 29.86
CA ALA A 284 23.09 20.51 31.13
C ALA A 284 24.40 20.83 31.90
N LYS A 285 25.47 20.07 31.65
CA LYS A 285 26.80 20.32 32.22
C LYS A 285 27.60 21.37 31.47
N GLN A 286 27.11 21.81 30.30
CA GLN A 286 27.76 22.83 29.47
C GLN A 286 27.17 24.20 29.75
N ARG A 287 28.00 25.22 30.02
CA ARG A 287 27.50 26.59 30.21
C ARG A 287 27.21 27.30 28.90
N LYS A 288 28.09 27.16 27.93
CA LYS A 288 27.98 27.70 26.56
C LYS A 288 28.93 26.95 25.64
N ILE A 289 28.48 26.58 24.45
CA ILE A 289 29.35 25.98 23.41
C ILE A 289 29.90 27.14 22.56
N GLU A 290 31.21 27.40 22.68
CA GLU A 290 31.87 28.50 21.92
C GLU A 290 32.28 28.01 20.52
N ASP A 291 32.68 26.72 20.41
CA ASP A 291 33.12 26.09 19.16
C ASP A 291 32.37 24.76 18.97
N PHE A 292 31.40 24.77 18.05
CA PHE A 292 30.59 23.59 17.75
C PHE A 292 31.42 22.43 17.22
N ASN A 293 32.42 22.67 16.37
CA ASN A 293 33.25 21.59 15.80
C ASN A 293 34.07 20.89 16.88
N LYS A 294 34.70 21.65 17.76
CA LYS A 294 35.47 21.09 18.86
C LYS A 294 34.59 20.33 19.86
N TRP A 295 33.43 20.89 20.14
CA TRP A 295 32.45 20.23 21.04
C TRP A 295 31.95 18.92 20.44
N LEU A 296 31.57 18.90 19.15
CA LEU A 296 31.10 17.69 18.45
C LEU A 296 32.19 16.61 18.43
N MET A 297 33.44 16.96 18.16
CA MET A 297 34.55 15.99 18.19
C MET A 297 34.74 15.34 19.56
N ASN A 298 34.52 16.08 20.64
CA ASN A 298 34.55 15.50 22.01
C ASN A 298 33.29 14.68 22.32
N PHE A 299 32.12 15.16 21.88
CA PHE A 299 30.84 14.48 22.10
C PHE A 299 30.72 13.19 21.30
N SER A 300 31.32 13.11 20.09
CA SER A 300 31.30 11.93 19.23
C SER A 300 31.84 10.68 19.91
N GLN A 301 32.85 10.83 20.78
CA GLN A 301 33.41 9.69 21.55
C GLN A 301 32.38 9.06 22.50
N GLN A 302 31.43 9.86 22.97
CA GLN A 302 30.40 9.42 23.91
C GLN A 302 29.24 8.71 23.22
N VAL A 303 29.02 8.94 21.93
CA VAL A 303 27.94 8.34 21.10
C VAL A 303 28.49 7.32 20.07
N THR A 304 29.74 6.94 20.19
CA THR A 304 30.43 6.02 19.26
C THR A 304 29.73 4.68 19.12
N HIS A 305 29.03 4.20 20.16
CA HIS A 305 28.34 2.92 20.17
C HIS A 305 27.04 2.92 19.36
N CYS A 306 26.42 4.10 19.13
CA CYS A 306 25.09 4.18 18.50
C CYS A 306 25.05 5.05 17.25
N SER A 307 26.06 5.89 17.00
CA SER A 307 26.00 6.90 15.96
C SER A 307 27.18 6.82 15.00
N PHE A 308 26.97 7.22 13.75
CA PHE A 308 28.00 7.32 12.73
C PHE A 308 28.20 8.76 12.21
N ARG A 309 27.24 9.67 12.45
CA ARG A 309 27.33 11.08 12.00
C ARG A 309 26.61 12.00 13.00
N ILE A 310 27.24 13.12 13.31
CA ILE A 310 26.67 14.17 14.17
C ILE A 310 26.97 15.55 13.60
N PHE A 311 26.01 16.46 13.70
CA PHE A 311 26.14 17.82 13.24
C PHE A 311 25.14 18.76 13.94
N ILE A 312 25.31 20.11 13.75
CA ILE A 312 24.46 21.13 14.35
C ILE A 312 23.93 22.03 13.25
N CYS A 313 22.60 22.27 13.25
CA CYS A 313 21.95 23.25 12.39
C CYS A 313 21.29 24.36 13.21
N ASN A 314 21.04 25.52 12.56
CA ASN A 314 20.14 26.51 13.10
C ASN A 314 18.66 26.21 12.74
N GLU A 315 17.73 27.03 13.21
CA GLU A 315 16.28 26.88 12.95
C GLU A 315 15.92 26.96 11.46
N ASP A 316 16.70 27.68 10.64
CA ASP A 316 16.51 27.81 9.18
C ASP A 316 17.13 26.63 8.39
N GLY A 317 17.73 25.67 9.06
CA GLY A 317 18.36 24.49 8.44
C GLY A 317 19.79 24.70 7.95
N PHE A 318 20.40 25.85 8.22
CA PHE A 318 21.82 26.04 7.90
C PHE A 318 22.71 25.34 8.93
N GLN A 319 23.59 24.48 8.44
CA GLN A 319 24.54 23.78 9.28
C GLN A 319 25.58 24.74 9.86
N LYS A 320 25.69 24.78 11.17
CA LYS A 320 26.57 25.65 11.94
C LYS A 320 27.85 24.98 12.41
N SER A 321 28.03 23.71 12.03
CA SER A 321 29.24 22.92 12.23
C SER A 321 29.66 22.22 10.94
N GLY A 322 30.84 21.63 10.89
CA GLY A 322 31.12 20.54 9.95
C GLY A 322 30.31 19.29 10.33
N ASN A 323 30.30 18.26 9.46
CA ASN A 323 29.90 16.92 9.89
C ASN A 323 31.06 16.30 10.69
N VAL A 324 30.74 15.69 11.82
CA VAL A 324 31.66 14.77 12.50
C VAL A 324 31.14 13.38 12.18
N MET A 325 31.89 12.65 11.37
CA MET A 325 31.47 11.37 10.79
C MET A 325 32.49 10.27 11.10
N LYS A 326 32.01 9.07 11.39
CA LYS A 326 32.84 7.89 11.63
C LYS A 326 33.30 7.30 10.32
N LYS A 327 34.62 7.28 10.06
CA LYS A 327 35.25 6.68 8.88
C LYS A 327 36.34 5.70 9.36
N ASP A 328 36.27 4.46 8.89
CA ASP A 328 37.23 3.41 9.27
C ASP A 328 37.39 3.26 10.79
N GLY A 329 36.31 3.47 11.55
CA GLY A 329 36.29 3.37 13.01
C GLY A 329 36.70 4.64 13.75
N GLU A 330 37.20 5.67 13.06
CA GLU A 330 37.63 6.95 13.65
C GLU A 330 36.70 8.09 13.33
N TRP A 331 36.55 9.04 14.24
CA TRP A 331 35.75 10.24 14.04
C TRP A 331 36.55 11.31 13.30
N VAL A 332 36.03 11.76 12.17
CA VAL A 332 36.64 12.76 11.28
C VAL A 332 35.73 13.97 11.14
N LEU A 333 36.29 15.16 11.33
CA LEU A 333 35.61 16.42 11.05
C LEU A 333 35.64 16.72 9.55
N MET A 334 34.49 16.98 8.97
CA MET A 334 34.27 17.31 7.57
C MET A 334 33.76 18.77 7.46
N PRO A 335 34.65 19.79 7.39
CA PRO A 335 34.28 21.20 7.44
C PRO A 335 33.52 21.67 6.20
N GLU A 336 33.60 20.97 5.07
CA GLU A 336 32.90 21.27 3.82
C GLU A 336 31.36 21.21 3.93
N TYR A 337 30.84 20.70 5.03
CA TYR A 337 29.42 20.71 5.32
C TYR A 337 28.94 22.00 5.99
N TYR A 338 29.85 22.84 6.47
CA TYR A 338 29.47 24.13 7.08
C TYR A 338 28.66 24.99 6.12
N MET A 339 27.59 25.59 6.61
CA MET A 339 26.61 26.40 5.87
C MET A 339 25.80 25.64 4.79
N LYS A 340 25.89 24.32 4.65
CA LYS A 340 24.91 23.58 3.87
C LYS A 340 23.52 23.75 4.48
N ASN A 341 22.50 23.89 3.64
CA ASN A 341 21.12 24.07 4.07
C ASN A 341 20.34 22.75 3.91
N TRP A 342 19.62 22.33 4.95
CA TRP A 342 18.83 21.11 4.99
C TRP A 342 17.31 21.36 5.00
N SER A 343 16.87 22.64 4.99
CA SER A 343 15.45 23.00 5.08
C SER A 343 14.60 22.53 3.90
N TRP A 344 15.23 22.16 2.76
CA TRP A 344 14.55 21.59 1.61
C TRP A 344 13.99 20.17 1.87
N ARG A 345 14.42 19.50 2.94
CA ARG A 345 13.87 18.20 3.33
C ARG A 345 12.47 18.38 3.91
N PRO A 346 11.42 17.70 3.39
CA PRO A 346 10.02 17.99 3.74
C PRO A 346 9.71 17.94 5.24
N TYR A 347 10.42 17.09 5.99
CA TYR A 347 10.22 16.89 7.43
C TYR A 347 11.04 17.82 8.32
N PHE A 348 12.01 18.57 7.76
CA PHE A 348 12.96 19.36 8.55
C PHE A 348 12.25 20.46 9.36
N LEU A 349 11.48 21.30 8.69
CA LEU A 349 10.78 22.43 9.36
C LEU A 349 9.78 21.94 10.41
N GLU A 350 9.03 20.88 10.11
CA GLU A 350 8.10 20.29 11.07
C GLU A 350 8.84 19.78 12.31
N ASN A 351 9.99 19.11 12.12
CA ASN A 351 10.80 18.63 13.22
C ASN A 351 11.34 19.78 14.09
N ILE A 352 11.90 20.81 13.46
CA ILE A 352 12.40 22.00 14.19
C ILE A 352 11.28 22.66 15.00
N MET A 353 10.10 22.86 14.41
CA MET A 353 8.96 23.46 15.13
C MET A 353 8.54 22.62 16.33
N LYS A 354 8.52 21.29 16.20
CA LYS A 354 8.22 20.39 17.32
C LYS A 354 9.30 20.45 18.41
N LEU A 355 10.58 20.43 18.03
CA LEU A 355 11.70 20.56 18.97
C LEU A 355 11.64 21.88 19.76
N ARG A 356 11.32 22.99 19.06
CA ARG A 356 11.19 24.32 19.68
C ARG A 356 10.05 24.40 20.68
N VAL A 357 8.88 23.83 20.35
CA VAL A 357 7.69 23.87 21.21
C VAL A 357 7.84 22.89 22.38
N GLU A 358 8.28 21.69 22.12
CA GLU A 358 8.35 20.63 23.14
C GLU A 358 9.60 20.73 24.02
N GLN A 359 10.66 21.39 23.53
CA GLN A 359 11.99 21.48 24.19
C GLN A 359 12.55 20.09 24.58
N LYS A 360 12.24 19.08 23.75
CA LYS A 360 12.62 17.69 23.99
C LYS A 360 13.21 17.08 22.72
N GLY A 361 14.18 16.21 22.87
CA GLY A 361 14.74 15.45 21.74
C GLY A 361 13.71 14.57 21.07
N ARG A 362 13.88 14.29 19.77
CA ARG A 362 13.00 13.46 18.95
C ARG A 362 13.81 12.51 18.07
N LEU A 363 13.28 11.31 17.88
CA LEU A 363 13.78 10.37 16.91
C LEU A 363 12.92 10.44 15.64
N SER A 364 13.58 10.51 14.48
CA SER A 364 12.88 10.52 13.19
C SER A 364 12.26 9.15 12.87
N ASP A 365 11.38 9.12 11.87
CA ASP A 365 11.07 7.89 11.18
C ASP A 365 12.32 7.32 10.49
N LEU A 366 12.24 6.03 10.13
CA LEU A 366 13.30 5.36 9.37
C LEU A 366 13.35 5.91 7.95
N TYR A 367 14.54 6.23 7.43
CA TYR A 367 14.73 6.69 6.06
C TYR A 367 16.07 6.22 5.48
N GLY A 368 16.17 6.15 4.15
CA GLY A 368 17.43 5.88 3.46
C GLY A 368 18.35 7.11 3.46
N ASP A 369 19.57 6.96 3.98
CA ASP A 369 20.57 8.03 3.91
C ASP A 369 21.14 8.13 2.49
N LEU A 370 21.23 9.35 1.96
CA LEU A 370 21.66 9.61 0.59
C LEU A 370 23.17 9.36 0.35
N GLU A 371 23.98 9.36 1.41
CA GLU A 371 25.42 9.19 1.31
C GLU A 371 25.85 7.72 1.52
N THR A 372 25.22 7.05 2.47
CA THR A 372 25.54 5.65 2.80
C THR A 372 24.63 4.63 2.13
N SER A 373 23.46 5.06 1.65
CA SER A 373 22.38 4.20 1.15
C SER A 373 21.83 3.22 2.20
N GLU A 374 22.17 3.41 3.46
CA GLU A 374 21.68 2.61 4.57
C GLU A 374 20.42 3.21 5.19
N LEU A 375 19.63 2.37 5.86
CA LEU A 375 18.49 2.81 6.65
C LEU A 375 18.97 3.41 7.96
N VAL A 376 18.55 4.64 8.25
CA VAL A 376 18.96 5.40 9.43
C VAL A 376 17.76 6.04 10.12
N ARG A 377 17.94 6.36 11.39
CA ARG A 377 17.09 7.28 12.14
C ARG A 377 17.96 8.41 12.69
N THR A 378 17.45 9.63 12.66
CA THR A 378 18.13 10.79 13.23
C THR A 378 17.48 11.18 14.55
N PHE A 379 18.26 11.18 15.61
CA PHE A 379 17.87 11.81 16.88
C PHE A 379 18.25 13.28 16.83
N SER A 380 17.28 14.16 17.06
CA SER A 380 17.50 15.62 17.11
C SER A 380 17.15 16.19 18.48
N PHE A 381 17.95 17.15 18.94
CA PHE A 381 17.81 17.72 20.28
C PHE A 381 18.11 19.24 20.27
N PRO A 382 17.30 20.11 20.95
CA PRO A 382 17.59 21.54 21.05
C PRO A 382 18.80 21.77 21.95
N ILE A 383 19.79 22.53 21.47
CA ILE A 383 20.95 22.95 22.26
C ILE A 383 20.64 24.25 23.01
N ASP A 384 20.07 25.19 22.25
CA ASP A 384 19.59 26.49 22.70
C ASP A 384 18.41 26.94 21.84
N ASP A 385 17.99 28.19 21.93
CA ASP A 385 16.84 28.74 21.21
C ASP A 385 17.02 28.76 19.68
N GLU A 386 18.26 28.73 19.19
CA GLU A 386 18.61 28.85 17.76
C GLU A 386 19.26 27.61 17.17
N HIS A 387 19.83 26.72 17.98
CA HIS A 387 20.66 25.61 17.51
C HIS A 387 20.15 24.25 17.94
N TYR A 388 20.24 23.30 17.04
CA TYR A 388 19.75 21.93 17.19
C TYR A 388 20.83 20.93 16.83
N LEU A 389 21.07 19.96 17.71
CA LEU A 389 21.95 18.82 17.51
C LEU A 389 21.23 17.75 16.73
N PHE A 390 21.90 17.13 15.74
CA PHE A 390 21.46 15.98 14.99
C PHE A 390 22.45 14.85 15.17
N ILE A 391 21.94 13.66 15.47
CA ILE A 391 22.70 12.42 15.70
C ILE A 391 22.10 11.35 14.81
N ASP A 392 22.80 10.95 13.76
CA ASP A 392 22.37 9.86 12.89
C ASP A 392 22.84 8.54 13.49
N LEU A 393 21.86 7.68 13.78
CA LEU A 393 22.11 6.37 14.41
C LEU A 393 22.51 5.36 13.34
N SER A 394 23.50 4.52 13.66
CA SER A 394 24.00 3.52 12.71
C SER A 394 23.01 2.37 12.51
N TYR A 395 23.09 1.74 11.33
CA TYR A 395 22.25 0.60 10.99
C TYR A 395 22.44 -0.55 11.98
N GLU A 396 23.69 -0.86 12.35
CA GLU A 396 24.01 -1.93 13.29
C GLU A 396 23.35 -1.71 14.65
N PHE A 397 23.43 -0.49 15.19
CA PHE A 397 22.81 -0.14 16.45
C PHE A 397 21.28 -0.26 16.39
N LEU A 398 20.66 0.26 15.31
CA LEU A 398 19.21 0.15 15.12
C LEU A 398 18.74 -1.30 14.97
N TYR A 399 19.58 -2.15 14.38
CA TYR A 399 19.32 -3.59 14.25
C TYR A 399 19.39 -4.30 15.60
N GLU A 400 20.43 -4.02 16.39
CA GLU A 400 20.63 -4.61 17.74
C GLU A 400 19.50 -4.22 18.70
N GLU A 401 19.04 -2.97 18.64
CA GLU A 401 17.92 -2.46 19.45
C GLU A 401 16.54 -2.92 18.92
N ASP A 402 16.46 -3.61 17.78
CA ASP A 402 15.22 -4.05 17.12
C ASP A 402 14.24 -2.87 16.82
N VAL A 403 14.80 -1.76 16.34
CA VAL A 403 14.06 -0.52 15.98
C VAL A 403 14.17 -0.14 14.50
N LEU A 404 14.64 -1.06 13.66
CA LEU A 404 14.72 -0.93 12.21
C LEU A 404 13.35 -1.08 11.52
N LEU A 405 12.35 -1.62 12.19
CA LEU A 405 11.08 -1.98 11.54
C LEU A 405 9.90 -1.20 12.08
#